data_4ba4d329fbf3245d9ec38ce4ec6dfce5
#
_entry.id   4ba4d329fbf3245d9ec38ce4ec6dfce5
#
_cell.length_a   1.000
_cell.length_b   1.000
_cell.length_c   1.000
_cell.angle_alpha   90.00
_cell.angle_beta   90.00
_cell.angle_gamma   90.00
#
_symmetry.space_group_name_H-M   'P 1'
#
loop_
_entity.id
_entity.type
_entity.pdbx_description
1 polymer ?
#
loop_
_entity_poly.entity_id
_entity_poly.type
_entity_poly.pdbx_seq_one_letter_code
_entity_poly.pdbx_strand_id
1 'polypeptide(L)'
;MKILIVEDEVKTGDYLRQGLTEAGFVVDLARDGLDGLHLALNGDYDLIVLDVMLPSLDGWGILQTLRRSSRETPVLFLTARDQVEDRVRGLGLGADDYLVKPFAFSEL
;
A
#
# COMPACT_ATOMS: atom_id res chain seq x y z
N MET A 1 14.95 1.55 6.84
CA MET A 1 13.75 1.96 6.08
C MET A 1 12.52 1.31 6.69
N LYS A 2 11.48 2.09 6.91
CA LYS A 2 10.24 1.63 7.53
C LYS A 2 9.11 1.61 6.50
N ILE A 3 8.45 0.46 6.38
CA ILE A 3 7.42 0.22 5.36
C ILE A 3 6.10 -0.14 6.03
N LEU A 4 5.02 0.50 5.61
CA LEU A 4 3.66 0.11 5.98
C LEU A 4 3.05 -0.69 4.84
N ILE A 5 2.49 -1.86 5.17
CA ILE A 5 1.71 -2.66 4.23
C ILE A 5 0.26 -2.61 4.66
N VAL A 6 -0.65 -2.27 3.75
CA VAL A 6 -2.09 -2.30 3.98
C VAL A 6 -2.70 -3.30 3.01
N GLU A 7 -3.02 -4.49 3.53
CA GLU A 7 -3.49 -5.62 2.73
C GLU A 7 -4.39 -6.54 3.57
N ASP A 8 -5.61 -6.79 3.12
CA ASP A 8 -6.58 -7.61 3.84
C ASP A 8 -6.42 -9.11 3.58
N GLU A 9 -5.84 -9.49 2.45
CA GLU A 9 -5.59 -10.89 2.16
C GLU A 9 -4.44 -11.43 3.00
N VAL A 10 -4.73 -12.41 3.86
CA VAL A 10 -3.76 -12.91 4.84
C VAL A 10 -2.50 -13.43 4.19
N LYS A 11 -2.63 -14.25 3.15
CA LYS A 11 -1.47 -14.85 2.46
C LYS A 11 -0.59 -13.79 1.82
N THR A 12 -1.18 -12.84 1.12
CA THR A 12 -0.42 -11.77 0.45
C THR A 12 0.26 -10.87 1.47
N GLY A 13 -0.45 -10.48 2.52
CA GLY A 13 0.12 -9.65 3.59
C GLY A 13 1.28 -10.33 4.29
N ASP A 14 1.13 -11.60 4.65
CA ASP A 14 2.19 -12.37 5.30
C ASP A 14 3.40 -12.57 4.39
N TYR A 15 3.16 -12.85 3.12
CA TYR A 15 4.23 -13.00 2.12
C TYR A 15 5.06 -11.71 2.00
N LEU A 16 4.39 -10.57 1.88
CA LEU A 16 5.06 -9.27 1.77
C LEU A 16 5.83 -8.94 3.04
N ARG A 17 5.20 -9.09 4.20
CA ARG A 17 5.83 -8.79 5.48
C ARG A 17 7.08 -9.64 5.69
N GLN A 18 6.98 -10.94 5.46
CA GLN A 18 8.11 -11.84 5.64
C GLN A 18 9.26 -11.49 4.69
N GLY A 19 8.98 -11.32 3.42
CA GLY A 19 10.02 -11.04 2.43
C GLY A 19 10.72 -9.70 2.65
N LEU A 20 9.97 -8.66 2.98
CA LEU A 20 10.56 -7.35 3.25
C LEU A 20 11.32 -7.33 4.57
N THR A 21 10.84 -8.04 5.59
CA THR A 21 11.56 -8.18 6.85
C THR A 21 12.89 -8.91 6.65
N GLU A 22 12.90 -9.97 5.86
CA GLU A 22 14.11 -10.72 5.52
C GLU A 22 15.11 -9.87 4.74
N ALA A 23 14.62 -8.91 3.97
CA ALA A 23 15.47 -7.97 3.23
C ALA A 23 16.01 -6.83 4.11
N GLY A 24 15.70 -6.80 5.39
CA GLY A 24 16.25 -5.84 6.35
C GLY A 24 15.36 -4.62 6.62
N PHE A 25 14.14 -4.57 6.13
CA PHE A 25 13.23 -3.47 6.40
C PHE A 25 12.43 -3.68 7.68
N VAL A 26 12.06 -2.59 8.32
CA VAL A 26 11.09 -2.60 9.43
C VAL A 26 9.70 -2.51 8.81
N VAL A 27 8.82 -3.47 9.11
CA VAL A 27 7.53 -3.59 8.44
C VAL A 27 6.39 -3.62 9.44
N ASP A 28 5.41 -2.75 9.22
CA ASP A 28 4.12 -2.80 9.91
C ASP A 28 3.06 -3.27 8.89
N LEU A 29 2.11 -4.07 9.36
CA LEU A 29 1.03 -4.61 8.53
C LEU A 29 -0.32 -4.25 9.11
N ALA A 30 -1.14 -3.56 8.33
CA ALA A 30 -2.54 -3.32 8.62
C ALA A 30 -3.40 -4.17 7.68
N ARG A 31 -4.50 -4.72 8.19
CA ARG A 31 -5.34 -5.64 7.42
C ARG A 31 -6.66 -5.02 6.97
N ASP A 32 -6.89 -3.75 7.27
CA ASP A 32 -8.03 -3.01 6.74
C ASP A 32 -7.68 -1.54 6.51
N GLY A 33 -8.55 -0.85 5.77
CA GLY A 33 -8.28 0.51 5.33
C GLY A 33 -8.24 1.53 6.47
N LEU A 34 -9.09 1.40 7.49
CA LEU A 34 -9.11 2.35 8.60
C LEU A 34 -7.87 2.24 9.46
N ASP A 35 -7.44 1.02 9.80
CA ASP A 35 -6.20 0.79 10.54
C ASP A 35 -5.00 1.28 9.73
N GLY A 36 -5.00 1.00 8.42
CA GLY A 36 -3.95 1.45 7.53
C GLY A 36 -3.83 2.96 7.48
N LEU A 37 -4.95 3.66 7.35
CA LEU A 37 -4.97 5.12 7.36
C LEU A 37 -4.46 5.68 8.68
N HIS A 38 -4.91 5.12 9.81
CA HIS A 38 -4.47 5.57 11.12
C HIS A 38 -2.96 5.45 11.28
N LEU A 39 -2.38 4.30 10.90
CA LEU A 39 -0.94 4.11 10.96
C LEU A 39 -0.20 5.04 10.00
N ALA A 40 -0.71 5.22 8.79
CA ALA A 40 -0.08 6.07 7.78
C ALA A 40 -0.03 7.53 8.21
N LEU A 41 -1.07 8.02 8.88
CA LEU A 41 -1.13 9.41 9.35
C LEU A 41 -0.26 9.66 10.58
N ASN A 42 -0.07 8.67 11.43
CA ASN A 42 0.61 8.82 12.72
C ASN A 42 2.04 8.26 12.74
N GLY A 43 2.42 7.47 11.76
CA GLY A 43 3.76 6.89 11.66
C GLY A 43 4.64 7.59 10.64
N ASP A 44 5.94 7.45 10.78
CA ASP A 44 6.91 7.97 9.82
C ASP A 44 7.37 6.81 8.92
N TYR A 45 6.67 6.60 7.82
CA TYR A 45 7.00 5.54 6.86
C TYR A 45 7.76 6.10 5.68
N ASP A 46 8.69 5.30 5.18
CA ASP A 46 9.45 5.62 3.97
C ASP A 46 8.72 5.18 2.71
N LEU A 47 7.83 4.18 2.86
CA LEU A 47 7.04 3.65 1.76
C LEU A 47 5.74 3.06 2.32
N ILE A 48 4.65 3.22 1.59
CA ILE A 48 3.37 2.56 1.88
C ILE A 48 3.03 1.65 0.70
N VAL A 49 2.87 0.36 0.97
CA VAL A 49 2.37 -0.61 0.00
C VAL A 49 0.90 -0.83 0.29
N LEU A 50 0.03 -0.49 -0.67
CA LEU A 50 -1.38 -0.28 -0.42
C LEU A 50 -2.23 -1.05 -1.44
N ASP A 51 -3.08 -1.96 -0.96
CA ASP A 51 -4.06 -2.61 -1.81
C ASP A 51 -5.16 -1.62 -2.19
N VAL A 52 -5.57 -1.64 -3.46
CA VAL A 52 -6.67 -0.81 -3.94
C VAL A 52 -8.00 -1.26 -3.31
N MET A 53 -8.22 -2.57 -3.24
CA MET A 53 -9.48 -3.15 -2.74
C MET A 53 -9.33 -3.57 -1.28
N LEU A 54 -9.83 -2.72 -0.37
CA LEU A 54 -9.77 -2.95 1.06
C LEU A 54 -11.16 -2.84 1.69
N PRO A 55 -11.44 -3.60 2.78
CA PRO A 55 -12.65 -3.37 3.55
C PRO A 55 -12.58 -2.04 4.30
N SER A 56 -13.70 -1.51 4.66
CA SER A 56 -13.95 -0.27 5.41
C SER A 56 -13.56 1.02 4.68
N LEU A 57 -12.35 1.12 4.17
CA LEU A 57 -11.89 2.28 3.40
C LEU A 57 -10.91 1.79 2.34
N ASP A 58 -11.21 2.05 1.06
CA ASP A 58 -10.39 1.56 -0.04
C ASP A 58 -9.06 2.34 -0.17
N GLY A 59 -8.16 1.79 -1.00
CA GLY A 59 -6.84 2.37 -1.20
C GLY A 59 -6.87 3.79 -1.77
N TRP A 60 -7.85 4.10 -2.62
CA TRP A 60 -8.00 5.45 -3.18
C TRP A 60 -8.30 6.48 -2.09
N GLY A 61 -9.22 6.14 -1.17
CA GLY A 61 -9.59 7.01 -0.06
C GLY A 61 -8.41 7.27 0.87
N ILE A 62 -7.60 6.25 1.12
CA ILE A 62 -6.38 6.39 1.93
C ILE A 62 -5.40 7.37 1.26
N LEU A 63 -5.13 7.17 -0.04
CA LEU A 63 -4.21 8.04 -0.77
C LEU A 63 -4.69 9.49 -0.77
N GLN A 64 -5.96 9.73 -1.06
CA GLN A 64 -6.52 11.09 -1.05
C GLN A 64 -6.36 11.76 0.29
N THR A 65 -6.66 11.03 1.37
CA THR A 65 -6.55 11.57 2.74
C THR A 65 -5.10 11.91 3.08
N LEU A 66 -4.16 11.05 2.72
CA LEU A 66 -2.74 11.30 2.94
C LEU A 66 -2.28 12.58 2.22
N ARG A 67 -2.65 12.74 0.95
CA ARG A 67 -2.24 13.92 0.18
C ARG A 67 -2.89 15.20 0.68
N ARG A 68 -4.15 15.15 1.13
CA ARG A 68 -4.82 16.28 1.75
C ARG A 68 -4.18 16.69 3.07
N SER A 69 -3.58 15.74 3.78
CA SER A 69 -2.85 15.98 5.03
C SER A 69 -1.40 16.42 4.80
N SER A 70 -1.03 16.76 3.58
CA SER A 70 0.31 17.14 3.16
C SER A 70 1.36 16.07 3.40
N ARG A 71 0.95 14.80 3.44
CA ARG A 71 1.86 13.66 3.52
C ARG A 71 2.31 13.26 2.13
N GLU A 72 3.61 13.28 1.88
CA GLU A 72 4.20 12.96 0.58
C GLU A 72 4.88 11.59 0.55
N THR A 73 4.60 10.74 1.53
CA THR A 73 5.15 9.40 1.58
C THR A 73 4.88 8.66 0.27
N PRO A 74 5.90 8.05 -0.37
CA PRO A 74 5.69 7.27 -1.58
C PRO A 74 4.68 6.14 -1.36
N VAL A 75 3.79 5.95 -2.32
CA VAL A 75 2.76 4.92 -2.28
C VAL A 75 2.88 4.01 -3.50
N LEU A 76 3.00 2.71 -3.25
CA LEU A 76 2.96 1.67 -4.25
C LEU A 76 1.64 0.93 -4.13
N PHE A 77 0.79 0.99 -5.15
CA PHE A 77 -0.47 0.27 -5.16
C PHE A 77 -0.29 -1.18 -5.60
N LEU A 78 -1.01 -2.08 -4.93
CA LEU A 78 -1.21 -3.46 -5.38
C LEU A 78 -2.59 -3.54 -6.04
N THR A 79 -2.67 -4.13 -7.23
CA THR A 79 -3.93 -4.22 -7.96
C THR A 79 -4.04 -5.54 -8.72
N ALA A 80 -5.28 -5.99 -8.96
CA ALA A 80 -5.53 -7.15 -9.82
C ALA A 80 -5.41 -6.75 -11.30
N ARG A 81 -5.16 -7.74 -12.18
CA ARG A 81 -4.91 -7.47 -13.61
C ARG A 81 -6.10 -6.84 -14.34
N ASP A 82 -7.30 -7.08 -13.87
CA ASP A 82 -8.52 -6.55 -14.46
C ASP A 82 -8.83 -5.10 -14.04
N GLN A 83 -7.95 -4.48 -13.26
CA GLN A 83 -8.13 -3.13 -12.75
C GLN A 83 -7.20 -2.12 -13.43
N VAL A 84 -6.97 -2.28 -14.72
CA VAL A 84 -6.09 -1.38 -15.49
C VAL A 84 -6.56 0.07 -15.46
N GLU A 85 -7.87 0.30 -15.50
CA GLU A 85 -8.44 1.65 -15.41
C GLU A 85 -8.13 2.31 -14.07
N ASP A 86 -8.10 1.51 -12.99
CA ASP A 86 -7.76 1.99 -11.66
C ASP A 86 -6.30 2.45 -11.58
N ARG A 87 -5.42 1.86 -12.36
CA ARG A 87 -4.01 2.29 -12.43
C ARG A 87 -3.90 3.72 -12.91
N VAL A 88 -4.63 4.07 -13.97
CA VAL A 88 -4.65 5.43 -14.52
C VAL A 88 -5.19 6.39 -13.48
N ARG A 89 -6.28 6.02 -12.82
CA ARG A 89 -6.89 6.83 -11.76
C ARG A 89 -5.91 7.08 -10.61
N GLY A 90 -5.21 6.03 -10.15
CA GLY A 90 -4.29 6.14 -9.04
C GLY A 90 -3.09 7.03 -9.32
N LEU A 91 -2.53 6.93 -10.52
CA LEU A 91 -1.44 7.81 -10.95
C LEU A 91 -1.91 9.27 -11.00
N GLY A 92 -3.14 9.51 -11.44
CA GLY A 92 -3.74 10.84 -11.41
C GLY A 92 -3.99 11.38 -10.01
N LEU A 93 -4.13 10.50 -9.00
CA LEU A 93 -4.32 10.87 -7.60
C LEU A 93 -3.01 11.00 -6.82
N GLY A 94 -1.86 10.77 -7.46
CA GLY A 94 -0.56 10.94 -6.84
C GLY A 94 0.09 9.69 -6.29
N ALA A 95 -0.31 8.51 -6.75
CA ALA A 95 0.44 7.29 -6.47
C ALA A 95 1.75 7.29 -7.27
N ASP A 96 2.80 6.72 -6.70
CA ASP A 96 4.12 6.71 -7.32
C ASP A 96 4.29 5.56 -8.29
N ASP A 97 3.63 4.42 -8.05
CA ASP A 97 3.75 3.25 -8.90
C ASP A 97 2.64 2.24 -8.64
N TYR A 98 2.60 1.21 -9.47
CA TYR A 98 1.67 0.09 -9.40
C TYR A 98 2.38 -1.23 -9.54
N LEU A 99 1.85 -2.24 -8.85
CA LEU A 99 2.28 -3.62 -9.01
C LEU A 99 1.06 -4.50 -9.16
N VAL A 100 1.00 -5.27 -10.23
CA VAL A 100 -0.14 -6.14 -10.55
C VAL A 100 0.04 -7.50 -9.87
N LYS A 101 -0.98 -7.97 -9.17
CA LYS A 101 -0.99 -9.30 -8.54
C LYS A 101 -1.22 -10.40 -9.59
N PRO A 102 -0.60 -11.56 -9.49
CA PRO A 102 0.49 -11.92 -8.58
C PRO A 102 1.84 -11.32 -9.03
N PHE A 103 2.75 -11.13 -8.10
CA PHE A 103 4.04 -10.50 -8.38
C PHE A 103 5.17 -11.23 -7.65
N ALA A 104 6.40 -11.01 -8.11
CA ALA A 104 7.60 -11.48 -7.43
C ALA A 104 8.24 -10.34 -6.64
N PHE A 105 8.99 -10.67 -5.58
CA PHE A 105 9.66 -9.65 -4.77
C PHE A 105 10.64 -8.78 -5.57
N SER A 106 11.24 -9.35 -6.61
CA SER A 106 12.15 -8.60 -7.50
C SER A 106 11.48 -7.42 -8.19
N GLU A 107 10.14 -7.40 -8.24
CA GLU A 107 9.38 -6.30 -8.83
C GLU A 107 9.12 -5.17 -7.85
N LEU A 108 9.27 -5.43 -6.56
CA LEU A 108 9.12 -4.42 -5.53
C LEU A 108 10.40 -3.60 -5.40
#